data_8fb12b9c172b1dbc881839b8d15a9e9e
#
_entry.id   8fb12b9c172b1dbc881839b8d15a9e9e
#
_cell.length_a   1.000
_cell.length_b   1.000
_cell.length_c   1.000
_cell.angle_alpha   90.00
_cell.angle_beta   90.00
_cell.angle_gamma   90.00
#
_symmetry.space_group_name_H-M   'P 1'
#
loop_
_entity.id
_entity.type
_entity.pdbx_description
1 polymer ?
#
loop_
_entity_poly.entity_id
_entity_poly.type
_entity_poly.pdbx_seq_one_letter_code
_entity_poly.pdbx_strand_id
1 'polypeptide(L)'
;MSYSYYGNFRMYIEGLIEQKQLLGYPYHSSARILQQFNSYCSKRFPDELTITRDIGLGWATLKENEHQNGLLRRITPIRQLAKYMNSIGVAAYIIPPKIPKKQIRYVPHIYTKPELTAFFRSIDNCLPSPFSQTRYLVIPVFFRLLYCCGLRSSEARLLHVSDFDLSAGTILIRESKGHKDRVVHLSDDLIQLCKSYDEKIRNILPDREAFFPNSQGLFYNIGIVDCWFHEFWDNLDVAKECSGNTPRVHDFRHTFAVNRLN
;
A
#
# COMPACT_ATOMS: atom_id res chain seq x y z
N MET A 1 -5.62 -7.08 14.32
CA MET A 1 -6.16 -6.04 15.23
C MET A 1 -7.67 -6.16 15.20
N SER A 2 -8.29 -6.39 16.35
CA SER A 2 -9.75 -6.37 16.51
C SER A 2 -10.17 -4.96 16.83
N TYR A 3 -11.15 -4.41 16.13
CA TYR A 3 -11.76 -3.12 16.42
C TYR A 3 -12.99 -3.35 17.30
N SER A 4 -13.18 -2.48 18.31
CA SER A 4 -14.38 -2.50 19.12
C SER A 4 -15.44 -1.57 18.56
N TYR A 5 -16.67 -2.03 18.48
CA TYR A 5 -17.84 -1.29 18.02
C TYR A 5 -18.86 -1.15 19.13
N TYR A 6 -19.63 -0.06 19.12
CA TYR A 6 -20.56 0.28 20.21
C TYR A 6 -21.90 0.74 19.63
N GLY A 7 -22.93 0.77 20.48
CA GLY A 7 -24.24 1.31 20.14
C GLY A 7 -24.98 0.52 19.07
N ASN A 8 -25.94 1.17 18.44
CA ASN A 8 -26.97 0.55 17.60
C ASN A 8 -26.46 -0.05 16.28
N PHE A 9 -25.30 0.40 15.78
CA PHE A 9 -24.73 -0.09 14.52
C PHE A 9 -23.77 -1.26 14.69
N ARG A 10 -23.43 -1.62 15.93
CA ARG A 10 -22.43 -2.65 16.25
C ARG A 10 -22.69 -3.96 15.50
N MET A 11 -23.88 -4.54 15.69
CA MET A 11 -24.18 -5.86 15.11
C MET A 11 -24.17 -5.86 13.58
N TYR A 12 -24.57 -4.78 12.95
CA TYR A 12 -24.54 -4.67 11.48
C TYR A 12 -23.11 -4.56 10.95
N ILE A 13 -22.25 -3.83 11.65
CA ILE A 13 -20.83 -3.68 11.27
C ILE A 13 -20.09 -5.00 11.46
N GLU A 14 -20.27 -5.66 12.60
CA GLU A 14 -19.66 -6.96 12.91
C GLU A 14 -20.11 -8.01 11.89
N GLY A 15 -21.40 -8.10 11.59
CA GLY A 15 -21.95 -9.03 10.59
C GLY A 15 -21.46 -8.78 9.17
N LEU A 16 -21.34 -7.50 8.75
CA LEU A 16 -20.74 -7.18 7.46
C LEU A 16 -19.27 -7.62 7.40
N ILE A 17 -18.50 -7.35 8.46
CA ILE A 17 -17.07 -7.72 8.50
C ILE A 17 -16.91 -9.23 8.43
N GLU A 18 -17.68 -9.97 9.23
CA GLU A 18 -17.69 -11.42 9.21
C GLU A 18 -18.03 -11.97 7.82
N GLN A 19 -19.10 -11.47 7.19
CA GLN A 19 -19.46 -11.85 5.82
C GLN A 19 -18.31 -11.63 4.84
N LYS A 20 -17.58 -10.49 4.94
CA LYS A 20 -16.46 -10.19 4.06
C LYS A 20 -15.26 -11.10 4.32
N GLN A 21 -14.99 -11.43 5.58
CA GLN A 21 -13.89 -12.34 5.95
C GLN A 21 -14.16 -13.76 5.51
N LEU A 22 -15.40 -14.26 5.65
CA LEU A 22 -15.84 -15.57 5.12
C LEU A 22 -15.68 -15.66 3.59
N LEU A 23 -15.82 -14.54 2.89
CA LEU A 23 -15.55 -14.43 1.45
C LEU A 23 -14.07 -14.26 1.09
N GLY A 24 -13.16 -14.39 2.07
CA GLY A 24 -11.70 -14.28 1.85
C GLY A 24 -11.16 -12.86 1.80
N TYR A 25 -11.95 -11.82 2.12
CA TYR A 25 -11.44 -10.43 2.18
C TYR A 25 -10.97 -10.09 3.59
N PRO A 26 -9.69 -9.68 3.82
CA PRO A 26 -9.21 -9.29 5.15
C PRO A 26 -9.96 -8.10 5.76
N TYR A 27 -10.47 -7.19 4.95
CA TYR A 27 -11.34 -6.04 5.25
C TYR A 27 -10.81 -5.04 6.31
N HIS A 28 -9.52 -5.12 6.69
CA HIS A 28 -8.93 -4.30 7.77
C HIS A 28 -9.08 -2.78 7.58
N SER A 29 -8.78 -2.28 6.38
CA SER A 29 -8.89 -0.84 6.08
C SER A 29 -10.33 -0.33 6.18
N SER A 30 -11.28 -1.13 5.71
CA SER A 30 -12.70 -0.80 5.78
C SER A 30 -13.23 -0.88 7.21
N ALA A 31 -12.79 -1.87 8.00
CA ALA A 31 -13.13 -2.02 9.40
C ALA A 31 -12.74 -0.78 10.22
N ARG A 32 -11.55 -0.22 9.97
CA ARG A 32 -11.12 1.05 10.60
C ARG A 32 -12.04 2.22 10.26
N ILE A 33 -12.48 2.32 9.01
CA ILE A 33 -13.42 3.38 8.59
C ILE A 33 -14.78 3.17 9.24
N LEU A 34 -15.26 1.93 9.30
CA LEU A 34 -16.51 1.57 9.97
C LEU A 34 -16.46 1.89 11.47
N GLN A 35 -15.33 1.71 12.15
CA GLN A 35 -15.14 2.13 13.53
C GLN A 35 -15.29 3.64 13.70
N GLN A 36 -14.68 4.43 12.81
CA GLN A 36 -14.83 5.89 12.82
C GLN A 36 -16.29 6.31 12.57
N PHE A 37 -16.96 5.64 11.65
CA PHE A 37 -18.38 5.88 11.36
C PHE A 37 -19.25 5.50 12.56
N ASN A 38 -18.99 4.38 13.21
CA ASN A 38 -19.68 3.96 14.41
C ASN A 38 -19.57 5.01 15.54
N SER A 39 -18.36 5.52 15.79
CA SER A 39 -18.13 6.60 16.74
C SER A 39 -18.86 7.90 16.37
N TYR A 40 -18.92 8.22 15.08
CA TYR A 40 -19.69 9.37 14.59
C TYR A 40 -21.19 9.22 14.87
N CYS A 41 -21.76 8.04 14.59
CA CYS A 41 -23.17 7.77 14.83
C CYS A 41 -23.49 7.78 16.34
N SER A 42 -22.71 7.09 17.16
CA SER A 42 -22.94 7.03 18.61
C SER A 42 -22.89 8.40 19.29
N LYS A 43 -22.09 9.34 18.77
CA LYS A 43 -21.97 10.69 19.33
C LYS A 43 -23.07 11.66 18.85
N ARG A 44 -23.48 11.55 17.60
CA ARG A 44 -24.37 12.54 16.97
C ARG A 44 -25.81 12.06 16.80
N PHE A 45 -26.01 10.75 16.77
CA PHE A 45 -27.28 10.10 16.48
C PHE A 45 -27.48 8.87 17.37
N PRO A 46 -27.44 9.02 18.72
CA PRO A 46 -27.45 7.90 19.65
C PRO A 46 -28.74 7.07 19.58
N ASP A 47 -29.86 7.68 19.20
CA ASP A 47 -31.17 7.04 19.18
C ASP A 47 -31.51 6.39 17.81
N GLU A 48 -30.70 6.65 16.79
CA GLU A 48 -30.95 6.11 15.45
C GLU A 48 -30.56 4.65 15.33
N LEU A 49 -31.47 3.83 14.83
CA LEU A 49 -31.31 2.38 14.65
C LEU A 49 -30.86 1.98 13.25
N THR A 50 -30.91 2.92 12.31
CA THR A 50 -30.54 2.69 10.92
C THR A 50 -29.79 3.87 10.32
N ILE A 51 -29.17 3.67 9.15
CA ILE A 51 -28.51 4.76 8.42
C ILE A 51 -29.61 5.58 7.74
N THR A 52 -29.94 6.72 8.36
CA THR A 52 -30.85 7.71 7.77
C THR A 52 -30.14 8.53 6.67
N ARG A 53 -30.94 9.29 5.91
CA ARG A 53 -30.39 10.21 4.91
C ARG A 53 -29.44 11.24 5.53
N ASP A 54 -29.78 11.76 6.70
CA ASP A 54 -29.00 12.78 7.40
C ASP A 54 -27.68 12.22 7.90
N ILE A 55 -27.67 11.01 8.46
CA ILE A 55 -26.44 10.28 8.81
C ILE A 55 -25.56 10.07 7.58
N GLY A 56 -26.13 9.56 6.49
CA GLY A 56 -25.41 9.25 5.25
C GLY A 56 -24.80 10.49 4.59
N LEU A 57 -25.58 11.56 4.44
CA LEU A 57 -25.11 12.81 3.83
C LEU A 57 -24.17 13.58 4.76
N GLY A 58 -24.44 13.62 6.06
CA GLY A 58 -23.55 14.23 7.05
C GLY A 58 -22.18 13.54 7.08
N TRP A 59 -22.13 12.22 7.01
CA TRP A 59 -20.86 11.49 6.85
C TRP A 59 -20.17 11.79 5.51
N ALA A 60 -20.94 11.96 4.44
CA ALA A 60 -20.44 12.24 3.09
C ALA A 60 -20.08 13.72 2.83
N THR A 61 -20.17 14.59 3.84
CA THR A 61 -19.69 15.97 3.74
C THR A 61 -18.16 15.98 3.64
N LEU A 62 -17.65 16.68 2.62
CA LEU A 62 -16.20 16.83 2.42
C LEU A 62 -15.59 17.58 3.63
N LYS A 63 -14.53 17.03 4.20
CA LYS A 63 -13.82 17.68 5.30
C LYS A 63 -12.84 18.72 4.76
N GLU A 64 -12.46 19.66 5.62
CA GLU A 64 -11.39 20.59 5.32
C GLU A 64 -10.11 19.81 4.96
N ASN A 65 -9.46 20.19 3.87
CA ASN A 65 -8.28 19.52 3.31
C ASN A 65 -8.48 18.05 2.87
N GLU A 66 -9.73 17.56 2.76
CA GLU A 66 -10.00 16.22 2.24
C GLU A 66 -10.13 16.23 0.71
N HIS A 67 -9.31 15.43 0.04
CA HIS A 67 -9.42 15.22 -1.41
C HIS A 67 -10.64 14.34 -1.76
N GLN A 68 -11.24 14.53 -2.96
CA GLN A 68 -12.39 13.76 -3.44
C GLN A 68 -12.20 12.24 -3.41
N ASN A 69 -10.97 11.76 -3.69
CA ASN A 69 -10.65 10.34 -3.60
C ASN A 69 -10.59 9.85 -2.13
N GLY A 70 -10.21 10.72 -1.20
CA GLY A 70 -10.27 10.45 0.25
C GLY A 70 -11.72 10.28 0.70
N LEU A 71 -12.60 11.20 0.29
CA LEU A 71 -14.04 11.10 0.53
C LEU A 71 -14.61 9.80 -0.04
N LEU A 72 -14.29 9.44 -1.29
CA LEU A 72 -14.74 8.18 -1.89
C LEU A 72 -14.31 6.97 -1.07
N ARG A 73 -13.05 6.94 -0.64
CA ARG A 73 -12.52 5.87 0.23
C ARG A 73 -13.29 5.79 1.54
N ARG A 74 -13.65 6.93 2.13
CA ARG A 74 -14.37 7.03 3.41
C ARG A 74 -15.83 6.62 3.31
N ILE A 75 -16.51 6.90 2.20
CA ILE A 75 -17.94 6.56 2.04
C ILE A 75 -18.18 5.15 1.49
N THR A 76 -17.19 4.54 0.83
CA THR A 76 -17.35 3.20 0.22
C THR A 76 -17.73 2.12 1.23
N PRO A 77 -17.09 1.99 2.42
CA PRO A 77 -17.49 1.01 3.42
C PRO A 77 -18.90 1.26 3.98
N ILE A 78 -19.32 2.52 4.07
CA ILE A 78 -20.66 2.88 4.58
C ILE A 78 -21.75 2.50 3.55
N ARG A 79 -21.47 2.66 2.26
CA ARG A 79 -22.35 2.13 1.20
C ARG A 79 -22.49 0.60 1.29
N GLN A 80 -21.40 -0.10 1.58
CA GLN A 80 -21.44 -1.54 1.75
C GLN A 80 -22.24 -1.92 3.00
N LEU A 81 -22.08 -1.17 4.11
CA LEU A 81 -22.88 -1.37 5.33
C LEU A 81 -24.37 -1.14 5.06
N ALA A 82 -24.75 -0.05 4.40
CA ALA A 82 -26.14 0.21 4.06
C ALA A 82 -26.74 -0.89 3.15
N LYS A 83 -25.98 -1.39 2.17
CA LYS A 83 -26.39 -2.51 1.34
C LYS A 83 -26.58 -3.79 2.13
N TYR A 84 -25.67 -4.09 3.06
CA TYR A 84 -25.77 -5.23 3.94
C TYR A 84 -27.02 -5.13 4.84
N MET A 85 -27.25 -3.98 5.47
CA MET A 85 -28.45 -3.75 6.28
C MET A 85 -29.73 -3.97 5.47
N ASN A 86 -29.81 -3.42 4.26
CA ASN A 86 -30.96 -3.63 3.36
C ASN A 86 -31.14 -5.12 2.98
N SER A 87 -30.04 -5.87 2.81
CA SER A 87 -30.12 -7.31 2.47
C SER A 87 -30.65 -8.19 3.58
N ILE A 88 -30.57 -7.71 4.83
CA ILE A 88 -31.11 -8.41 6.01
C ILE A 88 -32.45 -7.80 6.48
N GLY A 89 -33.11 -6.99 5.65
CA GLY A 89 -34.43 -6.42 5.92
C GLY A 89 -34.44 -5.12 6.72
N VAL A 90 -33.31 -4.51 7.02
CA VAL A 90 -33.21 -3.23 7.73
C VAL A 90 -33.09 -2.10 6.71
N ALA A 91 -34.11 -1.27 6.59
CA ALA A 91 -34.10 -0.14 5.64
C ALA A 91 -33.01 0.87 6.01
N ALA A 92 -31.99 1.02 5.15
CA ALA A 92 -30.88 1.92 5.32
C ALA A 92 -30.64 2.78 4.07
N TYR A 93 -30.34 4.06 4.27
CA TYR A 93 -30.06 4.99 3.19
C TYR A 93 -28.68 4.70 2.58
N ILE A 94 -28.67 4.47 1.26
CA ILE A 94 -27.43 4.27 0.50
C ILE A 94 -26.97 5.61 -0.07
N ILE A 95 -25.78 6.06 0.34
CA ILE A 95 -25.17 7.29 -0.18
C ILE A 95 -25.07 7.20 -1.71
N PRO A 96 -25.60 8.17 -2.46
CA PRO A 96 -25.68 8.11 -3.92
C PRO A 96 -24.32 7.93 -4.61
N PRO A 97 -24.24 7.19 -5.73
CA PRO A 97 -22.98 6.95 -6.45
C PRO A 97 -22.36 8.24 -7.01
N LYS A 98 -23.17 9.29 -7.22
CA LYS A 98 -22.72 10.61 -7.69
C LYS A 98 -21.93 11.41 -6.65
N ILE A 99 -21.79 10.92 -5.41
CA ILE A 99 -20.93 11.49 -4.37
C ILE A 99 -19.68 10.63 -4.27
N PRO A 100 -18.45 11.16 -4.41
CA PRO A 100 -18.11 12.54 -4.78
C PRO A 100 -18.43 12.84 -6.25
N LYS A 101 -18.67 14.12 -6.56
CA LYS A 101 -19.04 14.58 -7.91
C LYS A 101 -18.00 14.29 -8.99
N LYS A 102 -16.72 14.30 -8.62
CA LYS A 102 -15.59 14.09 -9.55
C LYS A 102 -14.50 13.26 -8.89
N GLN A 103 -14.10 12.18 -9.56
CA GLN A 103 -12.91 11.43 -9.21
C GLN A 103 -11.74 11.97 -10.04
N ILE A 104 -10.65 12.30 -9.37
CA ILE A 104 -9.42 12.67 -10.06
C ILE A 104 -8.60 11.38 -10.25
N ARG A 105 -8.46 10.97 -11.51
CA ARG A 105 -7.57 9.87 -11.85
C ARG A 105 -6.14 10.38 -11.75
N TYR A 106 -5.33 9.67 -11.00
CA TYR A 106 -3.89 9.90 -10.99
C TYR A 106 -3.31 9.46 -12.35
N VAL A 107 -2.55 10.37 -12.97
CA VAL A 107 -1.75 10.03 -14.15
C VAL A 107 -0.37 9.61 -13.62
N PRO A 108 0.06 8.35 -13.85
CA PRO A 108 1.37 7.90 -13.39
C PRO A 108 2.49 8.73 -14.03
N HIS A 109 3.52 9.01 -13.23
CA HIS A 109 4.77 9.52 -13.77
C HIS A 109 5.55 8.36 -14.42
N ILE A 110 6.00 8.56 -15.65
CA ILE A 110 6.86 7.61 -16.34
C ILE A 110 8.28 8.16 -16.28
N TYR A 111 9.12 7.52 -15.48
CA TYR A 111 10.49 7.96 -15.26
C TYR A 111 11.30 7.93 -16.53
N THR A 112 11.97 9.03 -16.83
CA THR A 112 12.93 9.16 -17.92
C THR A 112 14.27 8.50 -17.55
N LYS A 113 15.12 8.22 -18.55
CA LYS A 113 16.47 7.67 -18.32
C LYS A 113 17.34 8.59 -17.43
N PRO A 114 17.37 9.93 -17.61
CA PRO A 114 18.08 10.83 -16.70
C PRO A 114 17.60 10.75 -15.26
N GLU A 115 16.27 10.74 -15.04
CA GLU A 115 15.68 10.62 -13.70
C GLU A 115 16.06 9.31 -13.02
N LEU A 116 15.93 8.17 -13.73
CA LEU A 116 16.34 6.87 -13.23
C LEU A 116 17.83 6.83 -12.89
N THR A 117 18.68 7.38 -13.78
CA THR A 117 20.13 7.42 -13.56
C THR A 117 20.48 8.26 -12.33
N ALA A 118 19.87 9.43 -12.18
CA ALA A 118 20.09 10.30 -11.03
C ALA A 118 19.61 9.62 -9.73
N PHE A 119 18.43 9.02 -9.73
CA PHE A 119 17.88 8.33 -8.58
C PHE A 119 18.75 7.13 -8.17
N PHE A 120 19.10 6.24 -9.09
CA PHE A 120 19.92 5.07 -8.78
C PHE A 120 21.33 5.45 -8.31
N ARG A 121 21.93 6.49 -8.88
CA ARG A 121 23.21 7.03 -8.38
C ARG A 121 23.06 7.58 -6.95
N SER A 122 21.98 8.27 -6.64
CA SER A 122 21.73 8.80 -5.30
C SER A 122 21.60 7.69 -4.26
N ILE A 123 20.82 6.64 -4.53
CA ILE A 123 20.66 5.53 -3.58
C ILE A 123 21.92 4.65 -3.47
N ASP A 124 22.76 4.57 -4.50
CA ASP A 124 24.06 3.87 -4.43
C ASP A 124 25.04 4.56 -3.47
N ASN A 125 24.88 5.87 -3.28
CA ASN A 125 25.64 6.66 -2.31
C ASN A 125 24.96 6.70 -0.93
N CYS A 126 23.98 5.85 -0.65
CA CYS A 126 23.33 5.75 0.65
C CYS A 126 24.35 5.39 1.73
N LEU A 127 24.43 6.22 2.77
CA LEU A 127 25.32 5.98 3.89
C LEU A 127 24.67 5.11 4.98
N PRO A 128 25.49 4.38 5.78
CA PRO A 128 25.02 3.72 6.99
C PRO A 128 24.31 4.72 7.91
N SER A 129 23.30 4.26 8.62
CA SER A 129 22.59 5.08 9.60
C SER A 129 22.69 4.45 10.99
N PRO A 130 22.83 5.24 12.06
CA PRO A 130 22.80 4.73 13.43
C PRO A 130 21.53 3.94 13.76
N PHE A 131 20.41 4.30 13.11
CA PHE A 131 19.11 3.65 13.31
C PHE A 131 18.88 2.42 12.42
N SER A 132 19.73 2.21 11.40
CA SER A 132 19.61 1.05 10.50
C SER A 132 20.96 0.80 9.82
N GLN A 133 21.74 -0.11 10.42
CA GLN A 133 23.07 -0.46 9.93
C GLN A 133 23.06 -1.14 8.55
N THR A 134 21.90 -1.68 8.14
CA THR A 134 21.77 -2.43 6.88
C THR A 134 21.16 -1.63 5.74
N ARG A 135 20.61 -0.42 6.01
CA ARG A 135 19.84 0.34 5.00
C ARG A 135 20.64 0.62 3.73
N TYR A 136 21.92 0.92 3.85
CA TYR A 136 22.80 1.22 2.71
C TYR A 136 23.00 0.03 1.77
N LEU A 137 22.80 -1.18 2.27
CA LEU A 137 22.79 -2.42 1.47
C LEU A 137 21.39 -2.69 0.90
N VAL A 138 20.35 -2.46 1.70
CA VAL A 138 18.94 -2.76 1.37
C VAL A 138 18.43 -1.84 0.27
N ILE A 139 18.55 -0.52 0.42
CA ILE A 139 17.90 0.47 -0.43
C ILE A 139 18.28 0.32 -1.92
N PRO A 140 19.56 0.21 -2.28
CA PRO A 140 19.96 0.08 -3.69
C PRO A 140 19.38 -1.16 -4.38
N VAL A 141 19.34 -2.30 -3.69
CA VAL A 141 18.83 -3.56 -4.26
C VAL A 141 17.31 -3.54 -4.29
N PHE A 142 16.67 -3.03 -3.25
CA PHE A 142 15.22 -2.94 -3.15
C PHE A 142 14.60 -2.16 -4.32
N PHE A 143 15.09 -0.94 -4.59
CA PHE A 143 14.55 -0.12 -5.67
C PHE A 143 14.87 -0.66 -7.06
N ARG A 144 16.02 -1.35 -7.23
CA ARG A 144 16.31 -2.05 -8.49
C ARG A 144 15.34 -3.20 -8.76
N LEU A 145 14.98 -3.98 -7.76
CA LEU A 145 13.96 -5.02 -7.92
C LEU A 145 12.57 -4.42 -8.21
N LEU A 146 12.20 -3.31 -7.57
CA LEU A 146 10.95 -2.61 -7.88
C LEU A 146 10.90 -2.20 -9.36
N TYR A 147 11.98 -1.59 -9.85
CA TYR A 147 12.04 -1.10 -11.22
C TYR A 147 12.20 -2.22 -12.25
N CYS A 148 13.18 -3.11 -12.08
CA CYS A 148 13.52 -4.13 -13.08
C CYS A 148 12.53 -5.29 -13.15
N CYS A 149 11.84 -5.60 -12.04
CA CYS A 149 10.86 -6.69 -11.96
C CYS A 149 9.40 -6.19 -11.90
N GLY A 150 9.20 -4.88 -11.84
CA GLY A 150 7.87 -4.28 -11.75
C GLY A 150 7.09 -4.72 -10.51
N LEU A 151 7.76 -4.97 -9.38
CA LEU A 151 7.12 -5.40 -8.13
C LEU A 151 6.29 -4.27 -7.52
N ARG A 152 5.27 -4.63 -6.74
CA ARG A 152 4.64 -3.66 -5.83
C ARG A 152 5.55 -3.46 -4.63
N SER A 153 5.54 -2.26 -4.04
CA SER A 153 6.34 -1.95 -2.84
C SER A 153 6.03 -2.91 -1.68
N SER A 154 4.76 -3.30 -1.52
CA SER A 154 4.36 -4.28 -0.50
C SER A 154 4.87 -5.70 -0.82
N GLU A 155 4.90 -6.10 -2.08
CA GLU A 155 5.43 -7.41 -2.49
C GLU A 155 6.93 -7.47 -2.18
N ALA A 156 7.72 -6.49 -2.63
CA ALA A 156 9.16 -6.46 -2.37
C ALA A 156 9.48 -6.38 -0.86
N ARG A 157 8.71 -5.59 -0.11
CA ARG A 157 8.91 -5.40 1.34
C ARG A 157 8.67 -6.68 2.15
N LEU A 158 7.78 -7.55 1.69
CA LEU A 158 7.38 -8.77 2.37
C LEU A 158 8.05 -10.04 1.81
N LEU A 159 9.10 -9.91 0.98
CA LEU A 159 9.85 -11.05 0.48
C LEU A 159 10.61 -11.73 1.62
N HIS A 160 10.41 -13.03 1.75
CA HIS A 160 11.20 -13.89 2.62
C HIS A 160 12.52 -14.29 1.93
N VAL A 161 13.52 -14.67 2.72
CA VAL A 161 14.75 -15.26 2.18
C VAL A 161 14.43 -16.52 1.36
N SER A 162 13.47 -17.32 1.82
CA SER A 162 13.01 -18.55 1.15
C SER A 162 12.26 -18.33 -0.16
N ASP A 163 11.88 -17.10 -0.49
CA ASP A 163 11.21 -16.78 -1.76
C ASP A 163 12.19 -16.64 -2.92
N PHE A 164 13.50 -16.55 -2.63
CA PHE A 164 14.55 -16.42 -3.62
C PHE A 164 15.21 -17.76 -3.94
N ASP A 165 15.15 -18.15 -5.20
CA ASP A 165 16.06 -19.15 -5.75
C ASP A 165 17.10 -18.45 -6.64
N LEU A 166 18.21 -18.03 -6.01
CA LEU A 166 19.28 -17.32 -6.72
C LEU A 166 20.12 -18.24 -7.61
N SER A 167 19.97 -19.57 -7.53
CA SER A 167 20.58 -20.52 -8.45
C SER A 167 19.78 -20.63 -9.73
N ALA A 168 18.46 -20.70 -9.63
CA ALA A 168 17.56 -20.67 -10.78
C ALA A 168 17.26 -19.24 -11.29
N GLY A 169 17.68 -18.19 -10.55
CA GLY A 169 17.42 -16.80 -10.90
C GLY A 169 15.95 -16.41 -10.80
N THR A 170 15.24 -16.90 -9.79
CA THR A 170 13.81 -16.66 -9.64
C THR A 170 13.41 -16.12 -8.26
N ILE A 171 12.29 -15.41 -8.24
CA ILE A 171 11.61 -14.94 -7.01
C ILE A 171 10.17 -15.43 -7.04
N LEU A 172 9.72 -16.06 -5.97
CA LEU A 172 8.31 -16.40 -5.76
C LEU A 172 7.60 -15.23 -5.07
N ILE A 173 6.66 -14.60 -5.75
CA ILE A 173 5.80 -13.56 -5.16
C ILE A 173 4.52 -14.23 -4.70
N ARG A 174 4.35 -14.31 -3.38
CA ARG A 174 3.18 -14.93 -2.73
C ARG A 174 2.05 -13.92 -2.58
N GLU A 175 0.82 -14.42 -2.56
CA GLU A 175 -0.42 -13.67 -2.26
C GLU A 175 -0.52 -12.30 -2.94
N SER A 176 -0.15 -12.23 -4.21
CA SER A 176 -0.33 -11.05 -5.03
C SER A 176 -1.81 -10.63 -5.07
N LYS A 177 -2.12 -9.49 -5.67
CA LYS A 177 -3.50 -8.99 -5.79
C LYS A 177 -4.42 -10.08 -6.37
N GLY A 178 -5.38 -10.54 -5.55
CA GLY A 178 -6.31 -11.62 -5.90
C GLY A 178 -5.83 -13.00 -5.44
N HIS A 179 -4.95 -13.07 -4.44
CA HIS A 179 -4.44 -14.33 -3.83
C HIS A 179 -3.79 -15.29 -4.84
N LYS A 180 -3.07 -14.73 -5.82
CA LYS A 180 -2.34 -15.50 -6.83
C LYS A 180 -0.85 -15.37 -6.63
N ASP A 181 -0.18 -16.50 -6.59
CA ASP A 181 1.27 -16.56 -6.61
C ASP A 181 1.78 -16.40 -8.04
N ARG A 182 2.98 -15.85 -8.18
CA ARG A 182 3.68 -15.80 -9.45
C ARG A 182 5.19 -15.88 -9.27
N VAL A 183 5.84 -16.48 -10.23
CA VAL A 183 7.30 -16.48 -10.32
C VAL A 183 7.75 -15.30 -11.18
N VAL A 184 8.82 -14.64 -10.75
CA VAL A 184 9.50 -13.57 -11.47
C VAL A 184 10.91 -14.01 -11.76
N HIS A 185 11.34 -13.94 -13.03
CA HIS A 185 12.70 -14.24 -13.45
C HIS A 185 13.58 -12.99 -13.34
N LEU A 186 14.77 -13.16 -12.83
CA LEU A 186 15.80 -12.14 -12.70
C LEU A 186 16.74 -12.19 -13.90
N SER A 187 17.22 -11.03 -14.35
CA SER A 187 18.37 -10.96 -15.27
C SER A 187 19.66 -11.36 -14.53
N ASP A 188 20.69 -11.75 -15.29
CA ASP A 188 21.99 -12.16 -14.73
C ASP A 188 22.58 -11.08 -13.83
N ASP A 189 22.49 -9.81 -14.22
CA ASP A 189 22.96 -8.68 -13.40
C ASP A 189 22.23 -8.58 -12.07
N LEU A 190 20.90 -8.80 -12.08
CA LEU A 190 20.10 -8.79 -10.84
C LEU A 190 20.40 -10.00 -9.96
N ILE A 191 20.66 -11.17 -10.55
CA ILE A 191 21.07 -12.37 -9.82
C ILE A 191 22.38 -12.09 -9.08
N GLN A 192 23.39 -11.54 -9.76
CA GLN A 192 24.68 -11.21 -9.15
C GLN A 192 24.52 -10.14 -8.05
N LEU A 193 23.72 -9.11 -8.32
CA LEU A 193 23.43 -8.07 -7.32
C LEU A 193 22.76 -8.66 -6.08
N CYS A 194 21.75 -9.52 -6.24
CA CYS A 194 21.06 -10.18 -5.13
C CYS A 194 21.96 -11.15 -4.37
N LYS A 195 22.84 -11.90 -5.05
CA LYS A 195 23.82 -12.78 -4.41
C LYS A 195 24.80 -12.00 -3.53
N SER A 196 25.40 -10.94 -4.09
CA SER A 196 26.33 -10.08 -3.34
C SER A 196 25.64 -9.40 -2.15
N TYR A 197 24.40 -8.97 -2.33
CA TYR A 197 23.59 -8.41 -1.26
C TYR A 197 23.30 -9.44 -0.17
N ASP A 198 22.83 -10.63 -0.54
CA ASP A 198 22.46 -11.70 0.39
C ASP A 198 23.66 -12.14 1.24
N GLU A 199 24.83 -12.28 0.62
CA GLU A 199 26.07 -12.60 1.33
C GLU A 199 26.42 -11.54 2.40
N LYS A 200 26.39 -10.25 2.03
CA LYS A 200 26.70 -9.15 2.95
C LYS A 200 25.72 -9.07 4.10
N ILE A 201 24.41 -9.18 3.82
CA ILE A 201 23.39 -9.14 4.86
C ILE A 201 23.45 -10.37 5.77
N ARG A 202 23.74 -11.55 5.23
CA ARG A 202 23.87 -12.80 6.00
C ARG A 202 24.99 -12.70 7.03
N ASN A 203 26.07 -12.00 6.72
CA ASN A 203 27.16 -11.78 7.68
C ASN A 203 26.76 -10.87 8.85
N ILE A 204 25.74 -10.00 8.66
CA ILE A 204 25.25 -9.08 9.70
C ILE A 204 24.06 -9.67 10.45
N LEU A 205 23.14 -10.32 9.73
CA LEU A 205 21.88 -10.87 10.23
C LEU A 205 21.66 -12.28 9.68
N PRO A 206 22.36 -13.31 10.21
CA PRO A 206 22.33 -14.68 9.67
C PRO A 206 20.93 -15.31 9.74
N ASP A 207 20.19 -15.06 10.82
CA ASP A 207 18.90 -15.69 11.10
C ASP A 207 17.71 -14.84 10.67
N ARG A 208 17.90 -13.94 9.69
CA ARG A 208 16.82 -13.06 9.23
C ARG A 208 15.72 -13.83 8.51
N GLU A 209 14.49 -13.42 8.76
CA GLU A 209 13.30 -13.91 8.04
C GLU A 209 13.11 -13.18 6.71
N ALA A 210 13.22 -11.83 6.76
CA ALA A 210 13.01 -10.98 5.59
C ALA A 210 14.25 -11.00 4.67
N PHE A 211 14.03 -11.01 3.35
CA PHE A 211 15.11 -10.79 2.40
C PHE A 211 15.66 -9.37 2.55
N PHE A 212 14.78 -8.38 2.71
CA PHE A 212 15.11 -7.00 3.04
C PHE A 212 14.82 -6.73 4.52
N PRO A 213 15.74 -7.03 5.43
CA PRO A 213 15.49 -6.96 6.86
C PRO A 213 15.65 -5.55 7.42
N ASN A 214 14.82 -5.25 8.42
CA ASN A 214 15.11 -4.18 9.37
C ASN A 214 16.26 -4.61 10.32
N SER A 215 16.59 -3.77 11.30
CA SER A 215 17.66 -4.06 12.28
C SER A 215 17.43 -5.30 13.16
N GLN A 216 16.22 -5.84 13.17
CA GLN A 216 15.84 -7.04 13.92
C GLN A 216 15.74 -8.30 13.04
N GLY A 217 16.09 -8.24 11.76
CA GLY A 217 15.95 -9.35 10.82
C GLY A 217 14.55 -9.53 10.25
N LEU A 218 13.58 -8.68 10.65
CA LEU A 218 12.17 -8.74 10.28
C LEU A 218 11.82 -7.77 9.14
N PHE A 219 10.57 -7.84 8.68
CA PHE A 219 10.06 -6.96 7.62
C PHE A 219 9.97 -5.50 8.08
N TYR A 220 10.20 -4.58 7.17
CA TYR A 220 9.98 -3.16 7.40
C TYR A 220 8.49 -2.83 7.54
N ASN A 221 8.17 -1.76 8.27
CA ASN A 221 6.81 -1.27 8.42
C ASN A 221 6.27 -0.64 7.11
N ILE A 222 4.94 -0.55 7.01
CA ILE A 222 4.26 0.17 5.93
C ILE A 222 4.69 1.65 5.97
N GLY A 223 4.95 2.22 4.80
CA GLY A 223 5.34 3.63 4.64
C GLY A 223 6.84 3.88 4.59
N ILE A 224 7.69 2.95 5.08
CA ILE A 224 9.15 3.16 5.06
C ILE A 224 9.70 3.33 3.62
N VAL A 225 9.10 2.61 2.66
CA VAL A 225 9.54 2.67 1.26
C VAL A 225 9.27 4.04 0.65
N ASP A 226 8.14 4.65 1.00
CA ASP A 226 7.81 6.01 0.58
C ASP A 226 8.76 7.03 1.25
N CYS A 227 9.10 6.83 2.55
CA CYS A 227 10.11 7.66 3.24
C CYS A 227 11.47 7.59 2.54
N TRP A 228 11.96 6.38 2.21
CA TRP A 228 13.22 6.21 1.47
C TRP A 228 13.15 6.88 0.10
N PHE A 229 12.05 6.68 -0.64
CA PHE A 229 11.89 7.29 -1.95
C PHE A 229 12.01 8.81 -1.87
N HIS A 230 11.27 9.47 -0.96
CA HIS A 230 11.29 10.91 -0.80
C HIS A 230 12.65 11.42 -0.30
N GLU A 231 13.31 10.68 0.60
CA GLU A 231 14.65 11.04 1.08
C GLU A 231 15.66 11.20 -0.07
N PHE A 232 15.61 10.33 -1.07
CA PHE A 232 16.55 10.38 -2.19
C PHE A 232 16.02 11.19 -3.37
N TRP A 233 14.73 11.06 -3.70
CA TRP A 233 14.12 11.72 -4.85
C TRP A 233 14.05 13.23 -4.68
N ASP A 234 13.55 13.74 -3.55
CA ASP A 234 13.28 15.16 -3.34
C ASP A 234 14.57 16.02 -3.33
N ASN A 235 15.72 15.39 -3.16
CA ASN A 235 17.03 16.04 -3.18
C ASN A 235 17.67 16.07 -4.59
N LEU A 236 17.05 15.47 -5.60
CA LEU A 236 17.57 15.49 -6.96
C LEU A 236 17.20 16.78 -7.70
N ASP A 237 18.11 17.30 -8.51
CA ASP A 237 17.82 18.47 -9.35
C ASP A 237 16.71 18.15 -10.38
N VAL A 238 16.73 16.96 -10.96
CA VAL A 238 15.67 16.48 -11.87
C VAL A 238 14.29 16.45 -11.22
N ALA A 239 14.20 16.30 -9.89
CA ALA A 239 12.94 16.35 -9.17
C ALA A 239 12.32 17.74 -9.14
N LYS A 240 13.16 18.78 -9.12
CA LYS A 240 12.75 20.20 -9.13
C LYS A 240 12.20 20.62 -10.50
N GLU A 241 12.62 19.96 -11.56
CA GLU A 241 12.20 20.22 -12.93
C GLU A 241 10.91 19.47 -13.32
N CYS A 242 10.45 18.54 -12.49
CA CYS A 242 9.21 17.78 -12.72
C CYS A 242 7.99 18.71 -12.71
N SER A 243 7.53 19.07 -13.91
CA SER A 243 6.25 19.78 -14.10
C SER A 243 5.11 18.76 -14.15
N GLY A 244 4.38 18.54 -13.06
CA GLY A 244 3.26 17.62 -13.04
C GLY A 244 2.96 17.03 -11.67
N ASN A 245 2.38 15.83 -11.66
CA ASN A 245 2.14 15.10 -10.41
C ASN A 245 3.47 14.65 -9.78
N THR A 246 3.60 14.82 -8.48
CA THR A 246 4.74 14.30 -7.72
C THR A 246 4.91 12.80 -7.97
N PRO A 247 6.08 12.35 -8.45
CA PRO A 247 6.36 10.94 -8.66
C PRO A 247 6.23 10.13 -7.37
N ARG A 248 5.89 8.86 -7.49
CA ARG A 248 5.69 7.94 -6.37
C ARG A 248 6.42 6.62 -6.61
N VAL A 249 6.69 5.90 -5.55
CA VAL A 249 7.29 4.55 -5.62
C VAL A 249 6.55 3.63 -6.60
N HIS A 250 5.22 3.69 -6.64
CA HIS A 250 4.42 2.83 -7.53
C HIS A 250 4.65 3.14 -9.03
N ASP A 251 5.14 4.32 -9.35
CA ASP A 251 5.40 4.74 -10.72
C ASP A 251 6.61 4.03 -11.34
N PHE A 252 7.52 3.44 -10.54
CA PHE A 252 8.52 2.49 -11.06
C PHE A 252 7.86 1.30 -11.76
N ARG A 253 6.79 0.76 -11.19
CA ARG A 253 6.05 -0.33 -11.82
C ARG A 253 5.31 0.12 -13.09
N HIS A 254 4.79 1.34 -13.12
CA HIS A 254 4.19 1.91 -14.33
C HIS A 254 5.25 2.09 -15.43
N THR A 255 6.42 2.62 -15.07
CA THR A 255 7.56 2.78 -15.99
C THR A 255 8.04 1.42 -16.52
N PHE A 256 8.17 0.41 -15.65
CA PHE A 256 8.48 -0.96 -16.07
C PHE A 256 7.49 -1.48 -17.11
N ALA A 257 6.18 -1.32 -16.86
CA ALA A 257 5.16 -1.80 -17.79
C ALA A 257 5.24 -1.09 -19.16
N VAL A 258 5.41 0.23 -19.18
CA VAL A 258 5.56 1.01 -20.41
C VAL A 258 6.81 0.57 -21.18
N ASN A 259 7.96 0.41 -20.51
CA ASN A 259 9.22 0.03 -21.14
C ASN A 259 9.23 -1.42 -21.68
N ARG A 260 8.28 -2.27 -21.26
CA ARG A 260 8.13 -3.64 -21.77
C ARG A 260 7.16 -3.75 -22.95
N LEU A 261 6.33 -2.73 -23.15
CA LEU A 261 5.34 -2.68 -24.23
C LEU A 261 5.86 -1.93 -25.47
N ASN A 262 6.92 -1.14 -25.29
CA ASN A 262 7.64 -0.44 -26.35
C ASN A 262 8.91 -1.20 -26.74
#